data_0a10cca0a45e3ab9c4e6197ff95e57e3
#
_entry.id   0a10cca0a45e3ab9c4e6197ff95e57e3
#
_cell.length_a   1.000
_cell.length_b   1.000
_cell.length_c   1.000
_cell.angle_alpha   90.00
_cell.angle_beta   90.00
_cell.angle_gamma   90.00
#
_symmetry.space_group_name_H-M   'P 1'
#
loop_
_entity.id
_entity.type
_entity.pdbx_description
1 polymer ?
#
loop_
_entity_poly.entity_id
_entity_poly.type
_entity_poly.pdbx_seq_one_letter_code
_entity_poly.pdbx_strand_id
1 'polypeptide(L)'
;MRFAPQLLALCCLAAVLPHRSPAPPDRARPNDNRVPAGRLRHGTLTVAIEIRTARWYPEADDGPFLEVPVFAEAGKAASVPGPLIRVPEGTIIEATVTNRLADSSVMLQGFATRPGEGEDSTTLAPGAARTFRFVAGAAGTYFYRARLGNHRADRTPEFEQLAGAFIIDPPGRVPPDRIFVINIWGNFRDSTTYRNALGLNGKAWPHTERLEMPVGDSVRWRIINASNRPHPMHLHGFYFEVRALGRLDRDTAYTPGVRPVVVTHDMRAGSTMDMAWLPARPGNWLFHCHIGYHVLPEAARYDTTGMVTHDHDHMAGLVLGLRVTAPRDWQPPPRPDPARLRMELAEVPPADSQLPPTITTAITAPGQPAAPLSPGPVLLAERGRPLDVTVVNRLQKSTAIHWHGLELDSYWDGVAGWSGMGTSVAPPIAPGDSFVAHLLVPRAGTFIYHTHLNDLMQMAGGLYGPLVVLEPGEPFDPAHDHLVTVGTSFATATELVVNGGATEPPLVLAAGEPQRFRLININLADPVRVILHQAGTPVPWRVVATDGYTLPSAQVQEGPATRRLAAGTTVDALATLRAGSYELVVLASPTDTVYRRTVTAQ
;
A
#
# COMPACT_ATOMS: atom_id res chain seq x y z
N MET A 1 61.73 -5.64 -79.22
CA MET A 1 61.20 -4.44 -78.46
C MET A 1 59.72 -4.67 -78.23
N ARG A 2 59.34 -5.01 -77.02
CA ARG A 2 57.95 -5.04 -76.61
C ARG A 2 57.95 -4.46 -75.16
N PHE A 3 57.30 -3.30 -75.02
CA PHE A 3 57.09 -2.66 -73.72
C PHE A 3 55.85 -3.25 -73.01
N ALA A 4 56.01 -3.62 -71.75
CA ALA A 4 54.95 -4.02 -70.89
C ALA A 4 54.51 -2.81 -70.00
N PRO A 5 53.24 -2.55 -69.81
CA PRO A 5 52.81 -1.48 -68.84
C PRO A 5 52.73 -2.05 -67.42
N GLN A 6 53.35 -1.33 -66.49
CA GLN A 6 53.19 -1.56 -65.06
C GLN A 6 51.84 -0.97 -64.55
N LEU A 7 51.00 -1.85 -63.97
CA LEU A 7 49.79 -1.42 -63.21
C LEU A 7 50.23 -1.00 -61.77
N LEU A 8 49.98 0.25 -61.47
CA LEU A 8 50.06 0.75 -60.08
C LEU A 8 48.77 0.40 -59.36
N ALA A 9 48.83 -0.51 -58.34
CA ALA A 9 47.73 -0.80 -57.45
C ALA A 9 47.69 0.25 -56.34
N LEU A 10 46.63 1.08 -56.35
CA LEU A 10 46.35 2.04 -55.26
C LEU A 10 45.64 1.31 -54.10
N CYS A 11 46.33 0.99 -53.01
CA CYS A 11 45.74 0.47 -51.79
C CYS A 11 45.06 1.60 -51.04
N CYS A 12 43.73 1.68 -51.12
CA CYS A 12 42.92 2.51 -50.19
C CYS A 12 42.92 1.85 -48.82
N LEU A 13 43.71 2.36 -47.88
CA LEU A 13 43.56 2.07 -46.45
C LEU A 13 42.27 2.81 -45.96
N ALA A 14 41.20 2.07 -45.83
CA ALA A 14 40.03 2.54 -45.07
C ALA A 14 40.40 2.53 -43.58
N ALA A 15 40.58 3.72 -42.99
CA ALA A 15 40.74 3.85 -41.55
C ALA A 15 39.44 3.43 -40.87
N VAL A 16 39.40 2.26 -40.27
CA VAL A 16 38.31 1.82 -39.37
C VAL A 16 38.46 2.65 -38.11
N LEU A 17 37.65 3.70 -38.01
CA LEU A 17 37.49 4.43 -36.75
C LEU A 17 36.97 3.44 -35.69
N PRO A 18 37.61 3.36 -34.51
CA PRO A 18 37.10 2.50 -33.46
C PRO A 18 35.69 2.95 -33.07
N HIS A 19 34.73 2.05 -33.20
CA HIS A 19 33.39 2.24 -32.64
C HIS A 19 33.59 2.44 -31.12
N ARG A 20 33.50 3.66 -30.66
CA ARG A 20 33.39 3.94 -29.21
C ARG A 20 32.07 3.33 -28.78
N SER A 21 32.12 2.26 -27.98
CA SER A 21 30.96 1.79 -27.25
C SER A 21 30.32 2.99 -26.53
N PRO A 22 29.01 3.16 -26.61
CA PRO A 22 28.35 4.24 -25.89
C PRO A 22 28.71 4.16 -24.40
N ALA A 23 28.95 5.30 -23.78
CA ALA A 23 29.23 5.33 -22.35
C ALA A 23 28.04 4.69 -21.61
N PRO A 24 28.31 3.91 -20.53
CA PRO A 24 27.24 3.29 -19.79
C PRO A 24 26.24 4.35 -19.28
N PRO A 25 24.94 4.04 -19.22
CA PRO A 25 23.94 4.97 -18.74
C PRO A 25 24.27 5.49 -17.34
N ASP A 26 23.91 6.76 -17.09
CA ASP A 26 24.04 7.37 -15.77
C ASP A 26 23.33 6.54 -14.69
N ARG A 27 23.78 6.70 -13.44
CA ARG A 27 23.08 6.15 -12.30
C ARG A 27 21.96 7.11 -11.86
N ALA A 28 20.71 6.61 -11.77
CA ALA A 28 19.62 7.34 -11.15
C ALA A 28 19.77 7.33 -9.61
N ARG A 29 19.61 8.50 -8.99
CA ARG A 29 19.63 8.65 -7.53
C ARG A 29 18.21 8.58 -6.97
N PRO A 30 18.01 8.04 -5.76
CA PRO A 30 16.75 8.22 -5.06
C PRO A 30 16.52 9.72 -4.78
N ASN A 31 15.26 10.17 -4.90
CA ASN A 31 14.89 11.56 -4.64
C ASN A 31 13.93 11.62 -3.45
N ASP A 32 14.42 12.12 -2.32
CA ASP A 32 13.64 12.27 -1.08
C ASP A 32 12.64 13.44 -1.11
N ASN A 33 12.54 14.15 -2.24
CA ASN A 33 11.63 15.28 -2.47
C ASN A 33 11.75 16.42 -1.44
N ARG A 34 12.97 16.69 -0.96
CA ARG A 34 13.24 17.80 -0.02
C ARG A 34 13.70 19.08 -0.72
N VAL A 35 14.32 18.95 -1.87
CA VAL A 35 14.93 20.06 -2.60
C VAL A 35 14.16 20.30 -3.90
N PRO A 36 13.49 21.45 -4.03
CA PRO A 36 12.82 21.82 -5.29
C PRO A 36 13.81 22.03 -6.44
N ALA A 37 13.38 21.66 -7.64
CA ALA A 37 14.10 21.90 -8.87
C ALA A 37 13.84 23.30 -9.45
N GLY A 38 14.73 23.75 -10.33
CA GLY A 38 14.61 25.02 -11.05
C GLY A 38 15.01 26.23 -10.21
N ARG A 39 14.64 27.40 -10.73
CA ARG A 39 14.93 28.72 -10.09
C ARG A 39 13.65 29.55 -10.04
N LEU A 40 13.21 29.86 -8.85
CA LEU A 40 12.08 30.76 -8.61
C LEU A 40 12.59 32.22 -8.48
N ARG A 41 12.18 33.10 -9.39
CA ARG A 41 12.49 34.54 -9.38
C ARG A 41 11.29 35.35 -9.80
N HIS A 42 10.97 36.39 -9.05
CA HIS A 42 9.90 37.35 -9.36
C HIS A 42 8.56 36.66 -9.71
N GLY A 43 8.18 35.63 -8.97
CA GLY A 43 6.92 34.90 -9.21
C GLY A 43 6.93 33.92 -10.40
N THR A 44 8.10 33.69 -11.02
CA THR A 44 8.25 32.73 -12.12
C THR A 44 9.27 31.65 -11.75
N LEU A 45 8.86 30.37 -11.85
CA LEU A 45 9.76 29.22 -11.79
C LEU A 45 10.23 28.88 -13.20
N THR A 46 11.54 28.91 -13.43
CA THR A 46 12.15 28.38 -14.67
C THR A 46 12.83 27.06 -14.34
N VAL A 47 12.43 25.97 -15.04
CA VAL A 47 13.00 24.63 -14.86
C VAL A 47 13.20 23.95 -16.20
N ALA A 48 14.34 23.28 -16.37
CA ALA A 48 14.63 22.45 -17.54
C ALA A 48 14.72 20.98 -17.09
N ILE A 49 13.93 20.13 -17.69
CA ILE A 49 13.80 18.70 -17.38
C ILE A 49 14.19 17.89 -18.61
N GLU A 50 14.96 16.84 -18.43
CA GLU A 50 15.31 15.88 -19.45
C GLU A 50 14.73 14.50 -19.13
N ILE A 51 14.31 13.77 -20.14
CA ILE A 51 13.99 12.34 -20.05
C ILE A 51 15.11 11.58 -20.72
N ARG A 52 15.82 10.74 -19.97
CA ARG A 52 16.95 9.96 -20.46
C ARG A 52 17.04 8.60 -19.79
N THR A 53 17.71 7.65 -20.41
CA THR A 53 17.95 6.33 -19.82
C THR A 53 18.98 6.44 -18.70
N ALA A 54 18.69 5.78 -17.57
CA ALA A 54 19.61 5.65 -16.45
C ALA A 54 19.45 4.29 -15.76
N ARG A 55 20.43 3.91 -14.95
CA ARG A 55 20.40 2.71 -14.12
C ARG A 55 19.74 3.04 -12.79
N TRP A 56 18.59 2.47 -12.55
CA TRP A 56 17.88 2.56 -11.28
C TRP A 56 18.15 1.33 -10.42
N TYR A 57 18.54 1.57 -9.16
CA TYR A 57 18.79 0.56 -8.12
C TYR A 57 17.70 0.67 -7.07
N PRO A 58 16.57 -0.05 -7.22
CA PRO A 58 15.46 0.05 -6.28
C PRO A 58 15.80 -0.49 -4.89
N GLU A 59 16.69 -1.46 -4.80
CA GLU A 59 17.20 -2.04 -3.55
C GLU A 59 18.59 -1.50 -3.19
N ALA A 60 19.54 -2.37 -2.87
CA ALA A 60 20.91 -1.98 -2.51
C ALA A 60 21.60 -1.22 -3.63
N ASP A 61 22.48 -0.30 -3.24
CA ASP A 61 23.21 0.54 -4.20
C ASP A 61 24.21 -0.21 -5.08
N ASP A 62 24.64 -1.37 -4.66
CA ASP A 62 25.50 -2.34 -5.37
C ASP A 62 24.74 -3.60 -5.84
N GLY A 63 23.41 -3.59 -5.66
CA GLY A 63 22.53 -4.67 -6.04
C GLY A 63 22.15 -4.68 -7.53
N PRO A 64 21.13 -5.47 -7.89
CA PRO A 64 20.58 -5.49 -9.24
C PRO A 64 20.02 -4.12 -9.63
N PHE A 65 20.06 -3.78 -10.91
CA PHE A 65 19.54 -2.52 -11.45
C PHE A 65 18.65 -2.75 -12.67
N LEU A 66 17.87 -1.73 -12.98
CA LEU A 66 17.06 -1.62 -14.18
C LEU A 66 17.56 -0.46 -15.03
N GLU A 67 17.75 -0.65 -16.32
CA GLU A 67 17.97 0.44 -17.25
C GLU A 67 16.61 0.96 -17.71
N VAL A 68 16.24 2.14 -17.24
CA VAL A 68 14.90 2.70 -17.41
C VAL A 68 14.95 4.17 -17.83
N PRO A 69 13.95 4.67 -18.56
CA PRO A 69 13.74 6.09 -18.74
C PRO A 69 13.43 6.75 -17.39
N VAL A 70 14.08 7.88 -17.12
CA VAL A 70 13.90 8.66 -15.89
C VAL A 70 13.93 10.15 -16.19
N PHE A 71 13.37 10.95 -15.30
CA PHE A 71 13.53 12.39 -15.33
C PHE A 71 14.85 12.82 -14.69
N ALA A 72 15.40 13.91 -15.21
CA ALA A 72 16.52 14.63 -14.62
C ALA A 72 16.31 16.14 -14.77
N GLU A 73 16.70 16.95 -13.82
CA GLU A 73 16.91 18.36 -14.06
C GLU A 73 18.15 18.54 -14.95
N ALA A 74 18.08 19.37 -15.99
CA ALA A 74 19.15 19.52 -16.95
C ALA A 74 20.48 19.88 -16.28
N GLY A 75 21.54 19.14 -16.62
CA GLY A 75 22.86 19.28 -16.01
C GLY A 75 23.02 18.67 -14.62
N LYS A 76 21.99 17.97 -14.09
CA LYS A 76 22.06 17.23 -12.82
C LYS A 76 21.93 15.72 -13.04
N ALA A 77 22.21 14.95 -11.99
CA ALA A 77 22.00 13.50 -12.01
C ALA A 77 20.51 13.16 -12.23
N ALA A 78 20.25 12.08 -12.93
CA ALA A 78 18.93 11.51 -13.06
C ALA A 78 18.40 11.03 -11.70
N SER A 79 17.08 11.03 -11.50
CA SER A 79 16.49 10.61 -10.24
C SER A 79 15.17 9.86 -10.40
N VAL A 80 14.91 8.98 -9.43
CA VAL A 80 13.61 8.33 -9.24
C VAL A 80 13.15 8.61 -7.80
N PRO A 81 11.97 9.23 -7.63
CA PRO A 81 11.15 9.93 -8.62
C PRO A 81 11.88 11.10 -9.29
N GLY A 82 11.25 11.66 -10.32
CA GLY A 82 11.75 12.86 -11.01
C GLY A 82 11.88 14.07 -10.10
N PRO A 83 12.53 15.17 -10.57
CA PRO A 83 12.78 16.38 -9.79
C PRO A 83 11.51 16.97 -9.17
N LEU A 84 11.56 17.35 -7.90
CA LEU A 84 10.44 18.01 -7.21
C LEU A 84 10.16 19.39 -7.81
N ILE A 85 8.95 19.63 -8.29
CA ILE A 85 8.43 20.97 -8.55
C ILE A 85 7.64 21.41 -7.32
N ARG A 86 8.07 22.48 -6.63
CA ARG A 86 7.37 23.03 -5.46
C ARG A 86 7.39 24.54 -5.50
N VAL A 87 6.21 25.14 -5.51
CA VAL A 87 6.02 26.58 -5.70
C VAL A 87 4.81 27.08 -4.89
N PRO A 88 4.78 28.37 -4.53
CA PRO A 88 3.57 29.03 -4.05
C PRO A 88 2.46 29.07 -5.13
N GLU A 89 1.22 29.10 -4.68
CA GLU A 89 0.04 29.36 -5.52
C GLU A 89 0.23 30.70 -6.28
N GLY A 90 -0.20 30.74 -7.55
CA GLY A 90 -0.07 31.90 -8.43
C GLY A 90 1.27 32.00 -9.15
N THR A 91 2.25 31.14 -8.86
CA THR A 91 3.55 31.13 -9.56
C THR A 91 3.37 30.78 -11.03
N ILE A 92 4.03 31.55 -11.92
CA ILE A 92 4.14 31.20 -13.33
C ILE A 92 5.21 30.11 -13.47
N ILE A 93 4.87 29.01 -14.10
CA ILE A 93 5.80 27.92 -14.42
C ILE A 93 6.26 28.06 -15.86
N GLU A 94 7.57 28.07 -16.08
CA GLU A 94 8.22 27.94 -17.39
C GLU A 94 9.08 26.67 -17.35
N ALA A 95 8.49 25.54 -17.78
CA ALA A 95 9.12 24.24 -17.77
C ALA A 95 9.47 23.80 -19.20
N THR A 96 10.76 23.65 -19.48
CA THR A 96 11.23 23.06 -20.75
C THR A 96 11.51 21.59 -20.52
N VAL A 97 10.80 20.70 -21.23
CA VAL A 97 11.01 19.26 -21.18
C VAL A 97 11.62 18.78 -22.48
N THR A 98 12.74 18.07 -22.42
CA THR A 98 13.45 17.50 -23.56
C THR A 98 13.45 15.98 -23.48
N ASN A 99 12.99 15.32 -24.54
CA ASN A 99 13.12 13.88 -24.70
C ASN A 99 14.50 13.54 -25.27
N ARG A 100 15.39 12.96 -24.42
CA ARG A 100 16.76 12.52 -24.80
C ARG A 100 16.81 11.03 -25.14
N LEU A 101 15.68 10.32 -25.18
CA LEU A 101 15.66 8.92 -25.64
C LEU A 101 15.96 8.86 -27.13
N ALA A 102 16.67 7.81 -27.53
CA ALA A 102 17.16 7.68 -28.91
C ALA A 102 16.03 7.28 -29.89
N ASP A 103 15.08 6.46 -29.44
CA ASP A 103 14.14 5.73 -30.28
C ASP A 103 12.68 5.76 -29.80
N SER A 104 12.41 6.36 -28.65
CA SER A 104 11.10 6.28 -28.02
C SER A 104 10.45 7.66 -27.86
N SER A 105 9.26 7.83 -28.41
CA SER A 105 8.40 8.97 -28.11
C SER A 105 7.85 8.85 -26.69
N VAL A 106 7.61 9.98 -26.03
CA VAL A 106 7.03 10.05 -24.68
C VAL A 106 5.78 10.90 -24.69
N MET A 107 4.75 10.45 -23.99
CA MET A 107 3.54 11.22 -23.71
C MET A 107 3.65 11.82 -22.32
N LEU A 108 3.79 13.14 -22.24
CA LEU A 108 3.86 13.91 -21.00
C LEU A 108 2.48 14.26 -20.48
N GLN A 109 2.31 14.25 -19.16
CA GLN A 109 1.14 14.76 -18.45
C GLN A 109 1.59 15.54 -17.22
N GLY A 110 0.81 16.52 -16.79
CA GLY A 110 1.06 17.28 -15.59
C GLY A 110 1.78 18.63 -15.80
N PHE A 111 1.77 19.16 -17.02
CA PHE A 111 2.35 20.45 -17.38
C PHE A 111 1.29 21.45 -17.83
N ALA A 112 0.23 21.63 -17.02
CA ALA A 112 -0.86 22.58 -17.23
C ALA A 112 -1.31 23.21 -15.91
N THR A 113 -2.11 24.28 -15.98
CA THR A 113 -2.72 24.93 -14.82
C THR A 113 -3.55 23.92 -14.00
N ARG A 114 -3.55 24.05 -12.68
CA ARG A 114 -4.31 23.23 -11.75
C ARG A 114 -5.24 24.08 -10.88
N PRO A 115 -6.51 23.62 -10.68
CA PRO A 115 -7.10 22.43 -11.26
C PRO A 115 -7.18 22.54 -12.79
N GLY A 116 -6.98 21.39 -13.47
CA GLY A 116 -7.04 21.29 -14.94
C GLY A 116 -8.44 20.98 -15.44
N GLU A 117 -8.71 21.40 -16.66
CA GLU A 117 -9.89 21.02 -17.42
C GLU A 117 -9.49 20.03 -18.53
N GLY A 118 -9.86 18.76 -18.39
CA GLY A 118 -9.57 17.72 -19.37
C GLY A 118 -8.18 17.08 -19.30
N GLU A 119 -7.84 16.28 -20.31
CA GLU A 119 -6.57 15.57 -20.38
C GLU A 119 -5.43 16.50 -20.84
N ASP A 120 -4.52 16.77 -19.90
CA ASP A 120 -3.26 17.44 -20.16
C ASP A 120 -2.23 16.42 -20.69
N SER A 121 -2.17 16.23 -21.99
CA SER A 121 -1.18 15.32 -22.59
C SER A 121 -0.47 15.94 -23.79
N THR A 122 0.84 15.71 -23.89
CA THR A 122 1.69 16.17 -24.99
C THR A 122 2.69 15.08 -25.36
N THR A 123 2.75 14.74 -26.65
CA THR A 123 3.74 13.78 -27.14
C THR A 123 5.01 14.51 -27.61
N LEU A 124 6.18 14.04 -27.15
CA LEU A 124 7.49 14.46 -27.61
C LEU A 124 8.19 13.31 -28.34
N ALA A 125 8.55 13.54 -29.60
CA ALA A 125 9.39 12.61 -30.37
C ALA A 125 10.81 12.53 -29.78
N PRO A 126 11.61 11.52 -30.13
CA PRO A 126 13.02 11.45 -29.79
C PRO A 126 13.75 12.75 -30.17
N GLY A 127 14.56 13.29 -29.24
CA GLY A 127 15.31 14.54 -29.42
C GLY A 127 14.48 15.83 -29.35
N ALA A 128 13.14 15.74 -29.31
CA ALA A 128 12.28 16.92 -29.27
C ALA A 128 12.28 17.57 -27.87
N ALA A 129 12.09 18.89 -27.85
CA ALA A 129 11.87 19.68 -26.64
C ALA A 129 10.62 20.54 -26.76
N ARG A 130 9.95 20.78 -25.62
CA ARG A 130 8.82 21.70 -25.55
C ARG A 130 8.88 22.51 -24.25
N THR A 131 8.60 23.79 -24.37
CA THR A 131 8.42 24.68 -23.21
C THR A 131 6.94 24.83 -22.91
N PHE A 132 6.57 24.57 -21.68
CA PHE A 132 5.23 24.75 -21.13
C PHE A 132 5.24 26.02 -20.28
N ARG A 133 4.23 26.87 -20.48
CA ARG A 133 4.03 28.06 -19.65
C ARG A 133 2.60 28.05 -19.12
N PHE A 134 2.46 28.00 -17.82
CA PHE A 134 1.17 27.93 -17.14
C PHE A 134 1.25 28.51 -15.72
N VAL A 135 0.11 28.72 -15.09
CA VAL A 135 0.02 29.22 -13.71
C VAL A 135 -0.18 28.03 -12.77
N ALA A 136 0.64 27.97 -11.71
CA ALA A 136 0.39 27.11 -10.56
C ALA A 136 -0.85 27.64 -9.83
N GLY A 137 -2.01 27.01 -10.06
CA GLY A 137 -3.32 27.42 -9.53
C GLY A 137 -3.49 27.04 -8.06
N ALA A 138 -4.59 26.34 -7.72
CA ALA A 138 -4.92 26.03 -6.34
C ALA A 138 -3.84 25.24 -5.60
N ALA A 139 -3.60 25.61 -4.33
CA ALA A 139 -2.69 24.90 -3.44
C ALA A 139 -3.13 23.43 -3.30
N GLY A 140 -2.16 22.50 -3.35
CA GLY A 140 -2.48 21.06 -3.30
C GLY A 140 -1.29 20.16 -3.59
N THR A 141 -1.60 18.86 -3.67
CA THR A 141 -0.68 17.78 -4.02
C THR A 141 -0.99 17.27 -5.40
N TYR A 142 -0.07 17.45 -6.32
CA TYR A 142 -0.17 17.06 -7.71
C TYR A 142 1.07 16.28 -8.11
N PHE A 143 1.13 15.80 -9.36
CA PHE A 143 2.30 15.16 -9.92
C PHE A 143 2.37 15.39 -11.43
N TYR A 144 3.51 15.12 -12.01
CA TYR A 144 3.71 15.01 -13.44
C TYR A 144 4.27 13.63 -13.77
N ARG A 145 4.02 13.15 -14.98
CA ARG A 145 4.50 11.85 -15.43
C ARG A 145 4.72 11.83 -16.94
N ALA A 146 5.44 10.83 -17.39
CA ALA A 146 5.51 10.48 -18.80
C ALA A 146 5.25 8.99 -19.03
N ARG A 147 4.79 8.63 -20.21
CA ARG A 147 4.62 7.26 -20.67
C ARG A 147 5.31 7.07 -22.00
N LEU A 148 5.91 5.89 -22.21
CA LEU A 148 6.54 5.55 -23.47
C LEU A 148 5.50 5.15 -24.50
N GLY A 149 5.63 5.68 -25.72
CA GLY A 149 4.80 5.32 -26.86
C GLY A 149 3.31 5.61 -26.71
N ASN A 150 2.50 4.99 -27.56
CA ASN A 150 1.04 5.07 -27.53
C ASN A 150 0.41 4.02 -26.58
N HIS A 151 1.08 3.66 -25.51
CA HIS A 151 0.55 2.68 -24.58
C HIS A 151 -0.77 3.16 -23.97
N ARG A 152 -1.86 2.65 -24.49
CA ARG A 152 -3.16 2.65 -23.83
C ARG A 152 -3.00 1.94 -22.48
N ALA A 153 -3.95 2.16 -21.59
CA ALA A 153 -4.03 1.64 -20.23
C ALA A 153 -3.96 0.10 -20.07
N ASP A 154 -3.25 -0.58 -20.96
CA ASP A 154 -2.92 -1.98 -20.83
C ASP A 154 -1.89 -2.14 -19.72
N ARG A 155 -2.20 -2.93 -18.70
CA ARG A 155 -1.46 -3.03 -17.44
C ARG A 155 -0.06 -3.65 -17.57
N THR A 156 0.43 -3.95 -18.77
CA THR A 156 1.74 -4.60 -18.94
C THR A 156 2.38 -4.23 -20.28
N PRO A 157 3.64 -3.79 -20.27
CA PRO A 157 4.52 -3.50 -19.15
C PRO A 157 4.20 -2.15 -18.46
N GLU A 158 4.46 -2.06 -17.15
CA GLU A 158 4.27 -0.84 -16.36
C GLU A 158 5.59 -0.09 -16.21
N PHE A 159 5.65 1.17 -16.67
CA PHE A 159 6.83 2.02 -16.59
C PHE A 159 6.51 3.30 -15.82
N GLU A 160 6.06 3.14 -14.58
CA GLU A 160 5.49 4.22 -13.76
C GLU A 160 6.52 4.82 -12.79
N GLN A 161 7.79 4.46 -12.93
CA GLN A 161 8.92 5.15 -12.32
C GLN A 161 9.14 6.54 -12.93
N LEU A 162 8.62 6.80 -14.14
CA LEU A 162 8.75 8.08 -14.86
C LEU A 162 7.68 9.06 -14.38
N ALA A 163 7.76 9.46 -13.10
CA ALA A 163 6.88 10.40 -12.44
C ALA A 163 7.65 11.26 -11.44
N GLY A 164 7.14 12.47 -11.17
CA GLY A 164 7.70 13.38 -10.16
C GLY A 164 6.61 14.17 -9.44
N ALA A 165 6.92 14.61 -8.22
CA ALA A 165 5.99 15.40 -7.41
C ALA A 165 5.87 16.83 -7.91
N PHE A 166 4.63 17.35 -7.92
CA PHE A 166 4.34 18.76 -8.16
C PHE A 166 3.47 19.29 -7.01
N ILE A 167 4.04 20.13 -6.17
CA ILE A 167 3.39 20.67 -4.98
C ILE A 167 3.14 22.16 -5.18
N ILE A 168 1.93 22.59 -4.92
CA ILE A 168 1.56 24.00 -4.86
C ILE A 168 1.26 24.33 -3.40
N ASP A 169 2.08 25.20 -2.81
CA ASP A 169 1.91 25.63 -1.43
C ASP A 169 0.91 26.81 -1.33
N PRO A 170 0.17 26.91 -0.23
CA PRO A 170 -0.63 28.11 0.06
C PRO A 170 0.24 29.37 0.09
N PRO A 171 -0.31 30.54 -0.27
CA PRO A 171 0.41 31.79 -0.24
C PRO A 171 1.08 32.06 1.13
N GLY A 172 2.36 32.44 1.11
CA GLY A 172 3.11 32.84 2.31
C GLY A 172 3.45 31.71 3.30
N ARG A 173 3.17 30.45 2.99
CA ARG A 173 3.43 29.32 3.90
C ARG A 173 3.90 28.08 3.15
N VAL A 174 5.06 27.55 3.57
CA VAL A 174 5.53 26.22 3.19
C VAL A 174 5.22 25.27 4.35
N PRO A 175 4.31 24.30 4.20
CA PRO A 175 4.03 23.32 5.25
C PRO A 175 5.24 22.44 5.53
N PRO A 176 5.50 22.07 6.81
CA PRO A 176 6.54 21.11 7.16
C PRO A 176 6.01 19.69 6.88
N ASP A 177 6.00 19.30 5.62
CA ASP A 177 5.53 18.00 5.18
C ASP A 177 6.65 17.17 4.52
N ARG A 178 6.44 15.85 4.49
CA ARG A 178 7.25 14.93 3.70
C ARG A 178 6.45 14.48 2.49
N ILE A 179 7.14 14.26 1.38
CA ILE A 179 6.54 13.89 0.10
C ILE A 179 7.07 12.52 -0.30
N PHE A 180 6.16 11.57 -0.51
CA PHE A 180 6.49 10.22 -0.95
C PHE A 180 5.81 9.94 -2.27
N VAL A 181 6.57 9.46 -3.25
CA VAL A 181 6.07 9.03 -4.55
C VAL A 181 6.24 7.53 -4.66
N ILE A 182 5.15 6.85 -4.96
CA ILE A 182 5.15 5.42 -5.28
C ILE A 182 5.66 5.27 -6.70
N ASN A 183 6.75 4.54 -6.87
CA ASN A 183 7.39 4.25 -8.15
C ASN A 183 7.26 2.76 -8.45
N ILE A 184 6.70 2.44 -9.61
CA ILE A 184 6.54 1.06 -10.08
C ILE A 184 7.20 0.90 -11.44
N TRP A 185 7.90 -0.20 -11.60
CA TRP A 185 8.30 -0.75 -12.88
C TRP A 185 7.93 -2.23 -12.88
N GLY A 186 7.27 -2.70 -13.94
CA GLY A 186 6.90 -4.10 -14.06
C GLY A 186 7.03 -4.57 -15.50
N ASN A 187 7.75 -5.67 -15.70
CA ASN A 187 7.83 -6.39 -16.96
C ASN A 187 7.72 -7.89 -16.70
N PHE A 188 6.50 -8.39 -16.64
CA PHE A 188 6.22 -9.80 -16.37
C PHE A 188 6.66 -10.75 -17.49
N ARG A 189 7.13 -10.23 -18.63
CA ARG A 189 7.64 -11.01 -19.76
C ARG A 189 9.13 -11.26 -19.67
N ASP A 190 9.87 -10.40 -18.97
CA ASP A 190 11.30 -10.54 -18.75
C ASP A 190 11.54 -10.87 -17.26
N SER A 191 11.85 -12.12 -17.01
CA SER A 191 12.03 -12.67 -15.65
C SER A 191 13.50 -12.72 -15.22
N THR A 192 14.43 -12.12 -15.98
CA THR A 192 15.87 -12.30 -15.73
C THR A 192 16.42 -11.49 -14.56
N THR A 193 15.80 -10.34 -14.20
CA THR A 193 16.29 -9.47 -13.11
C THR A 193 15.19 -9.12 -12.11
N TYR A 194 14.16 -8.42 -12.59
CA TYR A 194 12.99 -8.04 -11.81
C TYR A 194 11.72 -8.35 -12.60
N ARG A 195 10.70 -8.93 -11.95
CA ARG A 195 9.34 -8.93 -12.49
C ARG A 195 8.65 -7.61 -12.18
N ASN A 196 8.84 -7.14 -10.96
CA ASN A 196 8.40 -5.84 -10.46
C ASN A 196 9.53 -5.18 -9.68
N ALA A 197 9.59 -3.86 -9.73
CA ALA A 197 10.33 -3.05 -8.78
C ALA A 197 9.37 -2.01 -8.22
N LEU A 198 9.16 -2.05 -6.91
CA LEU A 198 8.24 -1.19 -6.19
C LEU A 198 9.02 -0.37 -5.17
N GLY A 199 8.96 0.93 -5.27
CA GLY A 199 9.74 1.81 -4.40
C GLY A 199 8.95 3.01 -3.90
N LEU A 200 9.34 3.50 -2.74
CA LEU A 200 8.97 4.80 -2.19
C LEU A 200 10.16 5.73 -2.33
N ASN A 201 9.97 6.84 -3.06
CA ASN A 201 11.06 7.78 -3.38
C ASN A 201 12.29 7.09 -4.00
N GLY A 202 12.04 6.09 -4.87
CA GLY A 202 13.05 5.40 -5.66
C GLY A 202 13.77 4.24 -4.95
N LYS A 203 13.38 3.90 -3.74
CA LYS A 203 13.91 2.77 -2.98
C LYS A 203 12.84 1.81 -2.50
N ALA A 204 13.15 0.52 -2.51
CA ALA A 204 12.38 -0.55 -1.88
C ALA A 204 12.92 -0.85 -0.47
N TRP A 205 12.08 -1.39 0.41
CA TRP A 205 12.51 -1.91 1.70
C TRP A 205 13.51 -3.07 1.51
N PRO A 206 14.56 -3.17 2.36
CA PRO A 206 14.88 -2.38 3.55
C PRO A 206 15.68 -1.09 3.28
N HIS A 207 15.84 -0.66 2.04
CA HIS A 207 16.64 0.50 1.63
C HIS A 207 15.85 1.81 1.53
N THR A 208 14.54 1.79 1.84
CA THR A 208 13.72 3.00 1.99
C THR A 208 14.24 3.88 3.12
N GLU A 209 13.91 5.17 3.08
CA GLU A 209 14.26 6.11 4.15
C GLU A 209 13.73 5.63 5.50
N ARG A 210 14.53 5.79 6.55
CA ARG A 210 14.11 5.64 7.94
C ARG A 210 13.70 7.00 8.49
N LEU A 211 12.46 7.10 8.97
CA LEU A 211 11.91 8.35 9.47
C LEU A 211 11.96 8.35 10.99
N GLU A 212 12.53 9.41 11.57
CA GLU A 212 12.58 9.59 13.02
C GLU A 212 11.74 10.80 13.41
N MET A 213 10.94 10.66 14.47
CA MET A 213 10.09 11.70 15.02
C MET A 213 9.87 11.49 16.51
N PRO A 214 9.80 12.54 17.33
CA PRO A 214 9.47 12.40 18.75
C PRO A 214 7.97 12.13 18.96
N VAL A 215 7.66 11.50 20.10
CA VAL A 215 6.27 11.41 20.59
C VAL A 215 5.67 12.82 20.72
N GLY A 216 4.47 13.01 20.22
CA GLY A 216 3.70 14.25 20.32
C GLY A 216 3.89 15.23 19.17
N ASP A 217 4.86 15.01 18.27
CA ASP A 217 5.04 15.88 17.11
C ASP A 217 3.99 15.55 16.02
N SER A 218 3.31 16.56 15.53
CA SER A 218 2.37 16.38 14.41
C SER A 218 3.13 16.08 13.12
N VAL A 219 2.89 14.92 12.55
CA VAL A 219 3.49 14.46 11.29
C VAL A 219 2.51 14.69 10.15
N ARG A 220 3.00 15.26 9.05
CA ARG A 220 2.23 15.46 7.82
C ARG A 220 2.97 14.90 6.62
N TRP A 221 2.28 14.05 5.85
CA TRP A 221 2.81 13.46 4.64
C TRP A 221 1.90 13.73 3.43
N ARG A 222 2.54 13.85 2.28
CA ARG A 222 1.89 13.83 0.97
C ARG A 222 2.32 12.56 0.26
N ILE A 223 1.37 11.71 -0.04
CA ILE A 223 1.62 10.46 -0.76
C ILE A 223 1.08 10.62 -2.18
N ILE A 224 1.89 10.25 -3.16
CA ILE A 224 1.54 10.30 -4.59
C ILE A 224 1.61 8.89 -5.15
N ASN A 225 0.46 8.36 -5.53
CA ASN A 225 0.36 7.15 -6.31
C ASN A 225 0.28 7.51 -7.81
N ALA A 226 1.42 7.62 -8.48
CA ALA A 226 1.46 7.90 -9.92
C ALA A 226 1.16 6.67 -10.78
N SER A 227 0.98 5.49 -10.16
CA SER A 227 0.80 4.20 -10.83
C SER A 227 -0.64 3.94 -11.30
N ASN A 228 -0.81 2.91 -12.11
CA ASN A 228 -2.13 2.43 -12.56
C ASN A 228 -2.74 1.38 -11.61
N ARG A 229 -2.13 1.13 -10.46
CA ARG A 229 -2.60 0.17 -9.45
C ARG A 229 -3.10 0.87 -8.19
N PRO A 230 -4.07 0.28 -7.47
CA PRO A 230 -4.39 0.74 -6.12
C PRO A 230 -3.30 0.33 -5.14
N HIS A 231 -3.10 1.15 -4.10
CA HIS A 231 -2.22 0.85 -2.98
C HIS A 231 -2.94 1.19 -1.67
N PRO A 232 -3.50 0.21 -0.95
CA PRO A 232 -3.99 0.41 0.40
C PRO A 232 -2.80 0.66 1.32
N MET A 233 -2.59 1.92 1.70
CA MET A 233 -1.47 2.33 2.56
C MET A 233 -1.88 2.27 4.01
N HIS A 234 -1.18 1.45 4.79
CA HIS A 234 -1.46 1.15 6.19
C HIS A 234 -0.38 1.70 7.12
N LEU A 235 -0.81 2.28 8.24
CA LEU A 235 0.03 2.79 9.32
C LEU A 235 -0.15 1.93 10.57
N HIS A 236 0.92 1.31 11.04
CA HIS A 236 0.93 0.51 12.26
C HIS A 236 0.79 1.38 13.51
N GLY A 237 0.00 0.91 14.47
CA GLY A 237 -0.12 1.46 15.82
C GLY A 237 -0.80 2.81 15.96
N PHE A 238 -1.16 3.48 14.86
CA PHE A 238 -1.73 4.82 14.86
C PHE A 238 -2.83 4.98 13.82
N TYR A 239 -3.79 5.85 14.14
CA TYR A 239 -4.71 6.39 13.15
C TYR A 239 -4.10 7.61 12.46
N PHE A 240 -4.44 7.82 11.22
CA PHE A 240 -4.14 9.05 10.50
C PHE A 240 -5.41 9.69 9.93
N GLU A 241 -5.36 10.99 9.85
CA GLU A 241 -6.41 11.84 9.30
C GLU A 241 -6.12 12.10 7.82
N VAL A 242 -7.04 11.77 6.92
CA VAL A 242 -6.95 12.11 5.49
C VAL A 242 -7.44 13.55 5.33
N ARG A 243 -6.55 14.46 4.98
CA ARG A 243 -6.79 15.91 4.91
C ARG A 243 -7.23 16.36 3.53
N ALA A 244 -6.67 15.75 2.50
CA ALA A 244 -7.05 16.00 1.12
C ALA A 244 -6.83 14.73 0.28
N LEU A 245 -7.63 14.60 -0.77
CA LEU A 245 -7.48 13.59 -1.82
C LEU A 245 -7.49 14.26 -3.17
N GLY A 246 -6.56 13.85 -4.02
CA GLY A 246 -6.40 14.45 -5.31
C GLY A 246 -6.03 13.46 -6.41
N ARG A 247 -5.67 14.03 -7.53
CA ARG A 247 -5.22 13.36 -8.75
C ARG A 247 -4.14 14.21 -9.41
N LEU A 248 -3.74 13.83 -10.61
CA LEU A 248 -2.76 14.58 -11.40
C LEU A 248 -3.12 16.07 -11.54
N ASP A 249 -4.40 16.39 -11.74
CA ASP A 249 -4.89 17.71 -12.16
C ASP A 249 -5.72 18.46 -11.12
N ARG A 250 -6.14 17.81 -10.03
CA ARG A 250 -6.96 18.42 -8.98
C ARG A 250 -6.68 17.83 -7.61
N ASP A 251 -6.87 18.65 -6.59
CA ASP A 251 -6.79 18.26 -5.18
C ASP A 251 -8.01 18.81 -4.44
N THR A 252 -8.56 18.02 -3.53
CA THR A 252 -9.76 18.39 -2.77
C THR A 252 -9.48 18.20 -1.28
N ALA A 253 -9.43 19.32 -0.57
CA ALA A 253 -9.25 19.33 0.88
C ALA A 253 -10.58 19.07 1.60
N TYR A 254 -10.54 18.19 2.60
CA TYR A 254 -11.64 17.98 3.52
C TYR A 254 -11.68 19.07 4.60
N THR A 255 -12.88 19.53 4.95
CA THR A 255 -13.05 20.36 6.15
C THR A 255 -12.78 19.53 7.41
N PRO A 256 -12.26 20.12 8.51
CA PRO A 256 -11.84 19.36 9.69
C PRO A 256 -12.88 18.36 10.23
N GLY A 257 -14.16 18.71 10.27
CA GLY A 257 -15.21 17.84 10.83
C GLY A 257 -15.61 16.63 9.98
N VAL A 258 -15.14 16.54 8.73
CA VAL A 258 -15.47 15.41 7.82
C VAL A 258 -14.25 14.68 7.28
N ARG A 259 -13.07 14.93 7.85
CA ARG A 259 -11.85 14.20 7.49
C ARG A 259 -11.96 12.74 7.90
N PRO A 260 -11.73 11.79 6.97
CA PRO A 260 -11.64 10.39 7.35
C PRO A 260 -10.47 10.15 8.32
N VAL A 261 -10.71 9.36 9.37
CA VAL A 261 -9.70 8.86 10.31
C VAL A 261 -9.65 7.37 10.17
N VAL A 262 -8.50 6.86 9.72
CA VAL A 262 -8.33 5.46 9.31
C VAL A 262 -6.94 4.95 9.69
N VAL A 263 -6.73 3.64 9.67
CA VAL A 263 -5.39 3.04 9.72
C VAL A 263 -4.93 2.58 8.34
N THR A 264 -5.87 2.37 7.40
CA THR A 264 -5.59 1.98 6.03
C THR A 264 -6.39 2.84 5.04
N HIS A 265 -5.74 3.43 4.05
CA HIS A 265 -6.42 4.19 3.00
C HIS A 265 -6.15 3.63 1.61
N ASP A 266 -7.22 3.34 0.85
CA ASP A 266 -7.15 2.87 -0.54
C ASP A 266 -6.73 4.00 -1.48
N MET A 267 -5.44 4.15 -1.72
CA MET A 267 -4.92 5.05 -2.74
C MET A 267 -5.17 4.47 -4.13
N ARG A 268 -6.21 4.96 -4.79
CA ARG A 268 -6.55 4.54 -6.15
C ARG A 268 -5.45 4.89 -7.15
N ALA A 269 -5.45 4.22 -8.30
CA ALA A 269 -4.58 4.53 -9.42
C ALA A 269 -4.58 6.04 -9.76
N GLY A 270 -3.41 6.65 -9.87
CA GLY A 270 -3.26 8.05 -10.22
C GLY A 270 -3.79 9.05 -9.17
N SER A 271 -3.84 8.65 -7.90
CA SER A 271 -4.33 9.51 -6.80
C SER A 271 -3.22 10.11 -5.95
N THR A 272 -3.55 11.18 -5.25
CA THR A 272 -2.73 11.80 -4.23
C THR A 272 -3.46 11.85 -2.90
N MET A 273 -2.73 11.85 -1.79
CA MET A 273 -3.27 11.97 -0.43
C MET A 273 -2.40 12.92 0.40
N ASP A 274 -3.04 13.86 1.07
CA ASP A 274 -2.43 14.63 2.18
C ASP A 274 -2.95 14.02 3.47
N MET A 275 -2.05 13.49 4.31
CA MET A 275 -2.39 12.87 5.57
C MET A 275 -1.63 13.50 6.74
N ALA A 276 -2.23 13.42 7.93
CA ALA A 276 -1.57 13.81 9.17
C ALA A 276 -1.87 12.81 10.28
N TRP A 277 -0.90 12.60 11.15
CA TRP A 277 -1.03 11.71 12.30
C TRP A 277 -0.18 12.19 13.48
N LEU A 278 -0.48 11.66 14.66
CA LEU A 278 0.22 12.01 15.89
C LEU A 278 0.87 10.75 16.47
N PRO A 279 2.20 10.64 16.50
CA PRO A 279 2.90 9.56 17.19
C PRO A 279 2.67 9.68 18.70
N ALA A 280 1.79 8.83 19.24
CA ALA A 280 1.42 8.86 20.65
C ALA A 280 2.24 7.91 21.52
N ARG A 281 2.98 6.98 20.92
CA ARG A 281 3.78 5.95 21.60
C ARG A 281 5.13 5.79 20.93
N PRO A 282 6.22 5.64 21.71
CA PRO A 282 7.55 5.40 21.18
C PRO A 282 7.68 3.98 20.62
N GLY A 283 8.70 3.79 19.78
CA GLY A 283 9.05 2.49 19.21
C GLY A 283 9.23 2.53 17.71
N ASN A 284 9.48 1.37 17.14
CA ASN A 284 9.61 1.18 15.70
C ASN A 284 8.27 0.74 15.12
N TRP A 285 7.86 1.36 14.02
CA TRP A 285 6.58 1.16 13.37
C TRP A 285 6.75 1.06 11.86
N LEU A 286 5.72 0.61 11.15
CA LEU A 286 5.72 0.55 9.71
C LEU A 286 4.61 1.41 9.10
N PHE A 287 4.87 1.91 7.89
CA PHE A 287 3.87 2.40 6.96
C PHE A 287 4.09 1.68 5.63
N HIS A 288 3.10 0.89 5.18
CA HIS A 288 3.30 0.02 4.03
C HIS A 288 2.02 -0.18 3.20
N CYS A 289 2.18 -0.66 1.97
CA CYS A 289 1.07 -1.14 1.15
C CYS A 289 0.56 -2.47 1.71
N HIS A 290 -0.76 -2.64 1.82
CA HIS A 290 -1.36 -3.85 2.35
C HIS A 290 -1.65 -4.94 1.30
N ILE A 291 -1.34 -4.70 0.02
CA ILE A 291 -1.33 -5.76 -1.00
C ILE A 291 -0.08 -6.61 -0.80
N GLY A 292 -0.27 -7.90 -0.51
CA GLY A 292 0.82 -8.81 -0.18
C GLY A 292 1.90 -8.87 -1.25
N TYR A 293 1.51 -8.89 -2.53
CA TYR A 293 2.45 -8.88 -3.67
C TYR A 293 3.26 -7.58 -3.83
N HIS A 294 2.89 -6.48 -3.15
CA HIS A 294 3.63 -5.22 -3.19
C HIS A 294 4.65 -5.06 -2.07
N VAL A 295 4.72 -6.02 -1.17
CA VAL A 295 5.62 -6.04 -0.02
C VAL A 295 6.48 -7.32 0.03
N LEU A 296 6.63 -8.01 -1.08
CA LEU A 296 7.49 -9.17 -1.24
C LEU A 296 8.75 -8.81 -2.04
N PRO A 297 9.87 -9.51 -1.83
CA PRO A 297 11.05 -9.41 -2.66
C PRO A 297 10.74 -9.91 -4.08
N GLU A 298 10.96 -9.06 -5.08
CA GLU A 298 10.76 -9.37 -6.49
C GLU A 298 12.09 -9.50 -7.25
N ALA A 299 13.20 -9.11 -6.64
CA ALA A 299 14.51 -9.33 -7.21
C ALA A 299 14.81 -10.83 -7.23
N ALA A 300 15.07 -11.37 -8.43
CA ALA A 300 15.61 -12.71 -8.56
C ALA A 300 16.99 -12.74 -7.88
N ARG A 301 17.09 -13.46 -6.77
CA ARG A 301 18.38 -13.75 -6.14
C ARG A 301 18.87 -15.08 -6.69
N TYR A 302 20.09 -15.06 -7.26
CA TYR A 302 20.77 -16.28 -7.65
C TYR A 302 21.58 -16.78 -6.46
N ASP A 303 21.32 -18.00 -6.02
CA ASP A 303 22.18 -18.66 -5.05
C ASP A 303 23.53 -19.08 -5.69
N THR A 304 24.42 -19.66 -4.90
CA THR A 304 25.73 -20.13 -5.37
C THR A 304 25.66 -21.28 -6.40
N THR A 305 24.47 -21.86 -6.60
CA THR A 305 24.21 -22.90 -7.60
C THR A 305 23.60 -22.34 -8.89
N GLY A 306 23.33 -21.05 -8.96
CA GLY A 306 22.68 -20.39 -10.09
C GLY A 306 21.17 -20.60 -10.13
N MET A 307 20.58 -21.15 -9.07
CA MET A 307 19.11 -21.25 -8.93
C MET A 307 18.52 -19.94 -8.42
N VAL A 308 17.39 -19.55 -9.00
CA VAL A 308 16.64 -18.39 -8.55
C VAL A 308 15.97 -18.71 -7.21
N THR A 309 16.40 -18.04 -6.15
CA THR A 309 15.75 -18.14 -4.84
C THR A 309 14.95 -16.86 -4.58
N HIS A 310 13.69 -17.01 -4.19
CA HIS A 310 12.86 -15.94 -3.68
C HIS A 310 12.81 -16.08 -2.16
N ASP A 311 13.40 -15.11 -1.45
CA ASP A 311 13.26 -15.03 0.01
C ASP A 311 11.91 -14.40 0.34
N HIS A 312 10.90 -15.26 0.56
CA HIS A 312 9.55 -14.82 0.91
C HIS A 312 9.36 -14.57 2.41
N ASP A 313 10.37 -14.81 3.21
CA ASP A 313 10.27 -14.74 4.68
C ASP A 313 10.37 -13.29 5.19
N HIS A 314 10.78 -12.32 4.36
CA HIS A 314 10.95 -10.93 4.75
C HIS A 314 10.18 -9.96 3.86
N MET A 315 9.78 -8.83 4.44
CA MET A 315 9.15 -7.73 3.67
C MET A 315 10.14 -7.07 2.72
N ALA A 316 9.62 -6.53 1.63
CA ALA A 316 10.33 -5.73 0.63
C ALA A 316 9.40 -4.64 0.05
N GLY A 317 9.80 -3.96 -1.02
CA GLY A 317 8.93 -3.07 -1.79
C GLY A 317 8.42 -1.85 -1.03
N LEU A 318 7.10 -1.66 -1.01
CA LEU A 318 6.45 -0.43 -0.56
C LEU A 318 6.29 -0.36 0.97
N VAL A 319 7.41 -0.25 1.68
CA VAL A 319 7.47 -0.17 3.15
C VAL A 319 8.37 0.98 3.59
N LEU A 320 7.93 1.76 4.57
CA LEU A 320 8.71 2.77 5.31
C LEU A 320 8.86 2.36 6.76
N GLY A 321 10.07 2.41 7.28
CA GLY A 321 10.34 2.21 8.70
C GLY A 321 10.30 3.54 9.46
N LEU A 322 9.57 3.55 10.56
CA LEU A 322 9.36 4.71 11.43
C LEU A 322 9.98 4.44 12.80
N ARG A 323 10.66 5.42 13.35
CA ARG A 323 11.17 5.42 14.73
C ARG A 323 10.57 6.58 15.47
N VAL A 324 9.68 6.29 16.40
CA VAL A 324 9.13 7.27 17.31
C VAL A 324 9.97 7.28 18.57
N THR A 325 10.63 8.40 18.85
CA THR A 325 11.55 8.52 20.01
C THR A 325 10.80 8.95 21.24
N ALA A 326 11.12 8.29 22.37
CA ALA A 326 10.53 8.61 23.66
C ALA A 326 11.11 9.91 24.24
N PRO A 327 10.31 10.77 24.90
CA PRO A 327 10.82 11.76 25.80
C PRO A 327 11.62 11.10 26.93
N ARG A 328 12.54 11.85 27.57
CA ARG A 328 13.39 11.30 28.65
C ARG A 328 12.61 10.79 29.85
N ASP A 329 11.46 11.38 30.11
CA ASP A 329 10.55 11.10 31.22
C ASP A 329 9.34 10.25 30.81
N TRP A 330 9.35 9.69 29.60
CA TRP A 330 8.24 8.86 29.14
C TRP A 330 8.11 7.58 29.97
N GLN A 331 6.90 7.31 30.40
CA GLN A 331 6.53 6.08 31.08
C GLN A 331 5.38 5.41 30.35
N PRO A 332 5.39 4.08 30.19
CA PRO A 332 4.24 3.37 29.65
C PRO A 332 3.01 3.60 30.54
N PRO A 333 1.81 3.65 29.95
CA PRO A 333 0.59 3.81 30.73
C PRO A 333 0.42 2.64 31.72
N PRO A 334 -0.23 2.88 32.90
CA PRO A 334 -0.52 1.81 33.84
C PRO A 334 -1.36 0.72 33.18
N ARG A 335 -1.06 -0.52 33.48
CA ARG A 335 -1.74 -1.67 32.92
C ARG A 335 -2.55 -2.39 34.00
N PRO A 336 -3.92 -2.29 33.98
CA PRO A 336 -4.77 -3.07 34.88
C PRO A 336 -4.64 -4.58 34.63
N ASP A 337 -5.25 -5.40 35.49
CA ASP A 337 -5.21 -6.87 35.33
C ASP A 337 -5.85 -7.29 33.99
N PRO A 338 -5.09 -7.98 33.11
CA PRO A 338 -5.54 -8.30 31.78
C PRO A 338 -6.49 -9.52 31.74
N ALA A 339 -7.39 -9.53 30.79
CA ALA A 339 -7.98 -10.79 30.34
C ALA A 339 -6.87 -11.65 29.70
N ARG A 340 -7.02 -12.99 29.74
CA ARG A 340 -6.03 -13.92 29.17
C ARG A 340 -6.67 -14.85 28.17
N LEU A 341 -6.05 -14.95 26.99
CA LEU A 341 -6.41 -15.89 25.94
C LEU A 341 -5.17 -16.67 25.49
N ARG A 342 -5.42 -17.86 24.98
CA ARG A 342 -4.43 -18.69 24.30
C ARG A 342 -4.85 -18.82 22.83
N MET A 343 -3.95 -18.48 21.93
CA MET A 343 -4.08 -18.67 20.49
C MET A 343 -3.10 -19.75 20.06
N GLU A 344 -3.59 -20.89 19.59
CA GLU A 344 -2.77 -21.99 19.10
C GLU A 344 -2.89 -22.11 17.59
N LEU A 345 -1.75 -22.11 16.91
CA LEU A 345 -1.60 -22.16 15.46
C LEU A 345 -1.11 -23.55 15.07
N ALA A 346 -1.78 -24.22 14.14
CA ALA A 346 -1.38 -25.54 13.67
C ALA A 346 -1.58 -25.69 12.16
N GLU A 347 -0.76 -26.54 11.54
CA GLU A 347 -0.87 -26.87 10.12
C GLU A 347 -1.70 -28.15 9.93
N VAL A 348 -2.60 -28.12 8.95
CA VAL A 348 -3.28 -29.28 8.42
C VAL A 348 -2.70 -29.57 7.05
N PRO A 349 -2.03 -30.71 6.84
CA PRO A 349 -1.46 -31.07 5.56
C PRO A 349 -2.54 -31.07 4.46
N PRO A 350 -2.26 -30.56 3.26
CA PRO A 350 -3.20 -30.61 2.15
C PRO A 350 -3.35 -32.04 1.64
N ALA A 351 -4.48 -32.35 1.03
CA ALA A 351 -4.71 -33.63 0.36
C ALA A 351 -3.78 -33.81 -0.87
N ASP A 352 -3.43 -32.73 -1.55
CA ASP A 352 -2.44 -32.67 -2.62
C ASP A 352 -1.15 -32.04 -2.08
N SER A 353 -0.06 -32.80 -2.11
CA SER A 353 1.27 -32.36 -1.63
C SER A 353 1.86 -31.17 -2.40
N GLN A 354 1.29 -30.80 -3.54
CA GLN A 354 1.68 -29.62 -4.30
C GLN A 354 1.07 -28.31 -3.74
N LEU A 355 0.06 -28.41 -2.90
CA LEU A 355 -0.55 -27.26 -2.25
C LEU A 355 0.09 -27.00 -0.89
N PRO A 356 0.18 -25.73 -0.46
CA PRO A 356 0.63 -25.40 0.89
C PRO A 356 -0.38 -25.89 1.95
N PRO A 357 0.07 -26.08 3.20
CA PRO A 357 -0.81 -26.51 4.28
C PRO A 357 -1.85 -25.44 4.61
N THR A 358 -3.03 -25.88 5.04
CA THR A 358 -4.01 -25.00 5.67
C THR A 358 -3.56 -24.73 7.10
N ILE A 359 -3.58 -23.46 7.51
CA ILE A 359 -3.29 -23.06 8.89
C ILE A 359 -4.61 -22.92 9.64
N THR A 360 -4.71 -23.59 10.77
CA THR A 360 -5.83 -23.48 11.69
C THR A 360 -5.43 -22.71 12.92
N THR A 361 -6.38 -21.94 13.46
CA THR A 361 -6.22 -21.17 14.69
C THR A 361 -7.30 -21.60 15.69
N ALA A 362 -6.89 -21.92 16.90
CA ALA A 362 -7.79 -22.14 18.04
C ALA A 362 -7.58 -21.04 19.07
N ILE A 363 -8.64 -20.34 19.48
CA ILE A 363 -8.59 -19.30 20.52
C ILE A 363 -9.38 -19.80 21.73
N THR A 364 -8.72 -19.89 22.89
CA THR A 364 -9.30 -20.42 24.12
C THR A 364 -9.15 -19.44 25.27
N ALA A 365 -10.20 -19.25 26.05
CA ALA A 365 -10.08 -18.72 27.40
C ALA A 365 -9.56 -19.82 28.35
N PRO A 366 -8.98 -19.50 29.51
CA PRO A 366 -8.53 -20.47 30.49
C PRO A 366 -9.64 -21.45 30.86
N GLY A 367 -9.36 -22.77 30.67
CA GLY A 367 -10.31 -23.84 30.97
C GLY A 367 -11.44 -24.09 29.96
N GLN A 368 -11.45 -23.39 28.84
CA GLN A 368 -12.44 -23.60 27.78
C GLN A 368 -11.79 -24.25 26.55
N PRO A 369 -12.32 -25.34 26.01
CA PRO A 369 -11.87 -25.89 24.73
C PRO A 369 -12.44 -25.03 23.58
N ALA A 370 -11.66 -24.88 22.50
CA ALA A 370 -12.16 -24.32 21.24
C ALA A 370 -11.75 -25.20 20.07
N ALA A 371 -12.61 -25.31 19.09
CA ALA A 371 -12.29 -25.98 17.83
C ALA A 371 -11.35 -25.09 16.99
N PRO A 372 -10.30 -25.66 16.36
CA PRO A 372 -9.48 -24.94 15.42
C PRO A 372 -10.26 -24.63 14.14
N LEU A 373 -10.14 -23.39 13.65
CA LEU A 373 -10.78 -22.90 12.43
C LEU A 373 -9.76 -22.32 11.45
N SER A 374 -10.10 -22.33 10.17
CA SER A 374 -9.38 -21.64 9.11
C SER A 374 -10.41 -20.96 8.16
N PRO A 375 -10.33 -19.63 7.97
CA PRO A 375 -9.53 -18.69 8.75
C PRO A 375 -9.86 -18.76 10.24
N GLY A 376 -8.98 -18.13 11.05
CA GLY A 376 -9.11 -18.21 12.49
C GLY A 376 -10.43 -17.62 13.04
N PRO A 377 -10.86 -18.04 14.23
CA PRO A 377 -12.12 -17.62 14.85
C PRO A 377 -12.07 -16.13 15.25
N VAL A 378 -13.23 -15.53 15.51
CA VAL A 378 -13.30 -14.19 16.06
C VAL A 378 -12.65 -14.14 17.45
N LEU A 379 -11.70 -13.21 17.62
CA LEU A 379 -11.15 -12.87 18.92
C LEU A 379 -12.00 -11.73 19.51
N LEU A 380 -12.58 -11.98 20.69
CA LEU A 380 -13.40 -11.00 21.39
C LEU A 380 -12.61 -10.34 22.52
N ALA A 381 -12.70 -9.00 22.58
CA ALA A 381 -12.10 -8.20 23.65
C ALA A 381 -13.08 -7.13 24.13
N GLU A 382 -12.83 -6.55 25.30
CA GLU A 382 -13.62 -5.48 25.88
C GLU A 382 -12.83 -4.18 25.92
N ARG A 383 -13.42 -3.07 25.48
CA ARG A 383 -12.76 -1.76 25.45
C ARG A 383 -12.27 -1.36 26.84
N GLY A 384 -11.00 -0.93 26.91
CA GLY A 384 -10.38 -0.46 28.15
C GLY A 384 -9.86 -1.58 29.06
N ARG A 385 -10.15 -2.86 28.77
CA ARG A 385 -9.61 -4.01 29.49
C ARG A 385 -8.41 -4.57 28.73
N PRO A 386 -7.18 -4.51 29.26
CA PRO A 386 -6.02 -5.11 28.61
C PRO A 386 -6.21 -6.60 28.36
N LEU A 387 -5.60 -7.10 27.29
CA LEU A 387 -5.70 -8.50 26.88
C LEU A 387 -4.29 -9.08 26.70
N ASP A 388 -4.01 -10.20 27.37
CA ASP A 388 -2.83 -11.02 27.14
C ASP A 388 -3.18 -12.18 26.23
N VAL A 389 -2.59 -12.22 25.03
CA VAL A 389 -2.74 -13.34 24.11
C VAL A 389 -1.46 -14.13 24.06
N THR A 390 -1.49 -15.36 24.59
CA THR A 390 -0.38 -16.30 24.45
C THR A 390 -0.52 -16.99 23.08
N VAL A 391 0.28 -16.57 22.11
CA VAL A 391 0.36 -17.19 20.78
C VAL A 391 1.33 -18.36 20.88
N VAL A 392 0.84 -19.56 20.49
CA VAL A 392 1.64 -20.79 20.49
C VAL A 392 1.79 -21.27 19.04
N ASN A 393 3.02 -21.34 18.58
CA ASN A 393 3.34 -21.74 17.21
C ASN A 393 3.55 -23.24 17.10
N ARG A 394 2.61 -23.97 16.45
CA ARG A 394 2.76 -25.39 16.05
C ARG A 394 2.99 -25.55 14.55
N LEU A 395 3.32 -24.46 13.86
CA LEU A 395 3.65 -24.49 12.44
C LEU A 395 5.08 -25.03 12.25
N GLN A 396 5.40 -25.43 11.03
CA GLN A 396 6.76 -25.84 10.64
C GLN A 396 7.72 -24.65 10.46
N LYS A 397 7.17 -23.45 10.28
CA LYS A 397 7.93 -22.21 10.11
C LYS A 397 7.67 -21.23 11.24
N SER A 398 8.60 -20.29 11.42
CA SER A 398 8.40 -19.16 12.32
C SER A 398 7.24 -18.30 11.85
N THR A 399 6.59 -17.63 12.81
CA THR A 399 5.48 -16.70 12.57
C THR A 399 5.57 -15.49 13.47
N ALA A 400 4.76 -14.49 13.20
CA ALA A 400 4.50 -13.34 14.06
C ALA A 400 3.06 -12.88 13.81
N ILE A 401 2.36 -12.42 14.83
CA ILE A 401 0.96 -11.98 14.70
C ILE A 401 0.89 -10.47 14.87
N HIS A 402 0.42 -9.80 13.83
CA HIS A 402 0.08 -8.38 13.85
C HIS A 402 -1.38 -8.19 14.26
N TRP A 403 -1.61 -7.18 15.09
CA TRP A 403 -2.92 -6.79 15.62
C TRP A 403 -3.38 -5.53 14.90
N HIS A 404 -3.79 -5.71 13.67
CA HIS A 404 -4.08 -4.67 12.71
C HIS A 404 -5.16 -3.70 13.19
N GLY A 405 -4.82 -2.42 13.24
CA GLY A 405 -5.71 -1.34 13.64
C GLY A 405 -5.71 -1.03 15.13
N LEU A 406 -5.07 -1.84 15.99
CA LEU A 406 -4.97 -1.55 17.41
C LEU A 406 -3.92 -0.48 17.71
N GLU A 407 -4.22 0.39 18.67
CA GLU A 407 -3.31 1.36 19.28
C GLU A 407 -2.61 0.72 20.49
N LEU A 408 -1.49 0.07 20.26
CA LEU A 408 -0.76 -0.75 21.25
C LEU A 408 0.71 -0.29 21.38
N ASP A 409 1.48 -0.87 22.28
CA ASP A 409 2.91 -0.61 22.38
C ASP A 409 3.67 -1.37 21.29
N SER A 410 4.68 -0.71 20.69
CA SER A 410 5.39 -1.21 19.52
C SER A 410 5.94 -2.64 19.67
N TYR A 411 6.43 -3.04 20.84
CA TYR A 411 6.98 -4.38 21.05
C TYR A 411 5.96 -5.50 20.78
N TRP A 412 4.67 -5.22 20.92
CA TRP A 412 3.59 -6.18 20.76
C TRP A 412 2.92 -6.11 19.37
N ASP A 413 3.39 -5.19 18.50
CA ASP A 413 2.81 -4.92 17.18
C ASP A 413 2.93 -6.10 16.20
N GLY A 414 3.87 -7.01 16.44
CA GLY A 414 3.97 -8.27 15.70
C GLY A 414 4.84 -8.23 14.46
N VAL A 415 5.66 -7.20 14.23
CA VAL A 415 6.66 -7.20 13.16
C VAL A 415 7.98 -7.73 13.70
N ALA A 416 8.24 -9.01 13.46
CA ALA A 416 9.43 -9.70 13.96
C ALA A 416 10.73 -9.01 13.49
N GLY A 417 11.68 -8.82 14.42
CA GLY A 417 12.96 -8.17 14.15
C GLY A 417 12.90 -6.65 13.94
N TRP A 418 11.71 -6.04 14.03
CA TRP A 418 11.54 -4.60 13.85
C TRP A 418 10.76 -3.94 15.01
N SER A 419 9.55 -4.42 15.32
CA SER A 419 8.70 -3.86 16.38
C SER A 419 9.42 -3.88 17.73
N GLY A 420 9.33 -2.77 18.48
CA GLY A 420 10.03 -2.58 19.75
C GLY A 420 10.79 -1.26 19.78
N MET A 421 11.81 -1.17 20.62
CA MET A 421 12.57 0.06 20.81
C MET A 421 14.06 -0.23 21.06
N GLY A 422 14.94 0.49 20.36
CA GLY A 422 16.40 0.31 20.51
C GLY A 422 16.84 -1.11 20.14
N THR A 423 17.46 -1.82 21.07
CA THR A 423 17.89 -3.22 20.91
C THR A 423 16.83 -4.24 21.36
N SER A 424 15.75 -3.77 21.99
CA SER A 424 14.64 -4.61 22.43
C SER A 424 13.59 -4.66 21.32
N VAL A 425 13.72 -5.62 20.42
CA VAL A 425 12.78 -5.86 19.32
C VAL A 425 12.08 -7.20 19.50
N ALA A 426 10.84 -7.27 19.03
CA ALA A 426 10.03 -8.49 19.10
C ALA A 426 10.67 -9.61 18.27
N PRO A 427 10.89 -10.80 18.84
CA PRO A 427 11.41 -11.93 18.10
C PRO A 427 10.32 -12.56 17.21
N PRO A 428 10.69 -13.33 16.17
CA PRO A 428 9.78 -14.29 15.57
C PRO A 428 9.40 -15.38 16.58
N ILE A 429 8.23 -15.95 16.46
CA ILE A 429 7.80 -17.10 17.25
C ILE A 429 8.25 -18.37 16.51
N ALA A 430 9.30 -19.02 16.99
CA ALA A 430 9.84 -20.21 16.36
C ALA A 430 8.87 -21.42 16.46
N PRO A 431 9.02 -22.45 15.60
CA PRO A 431 8.26 -23.68 15.73
C PRO A 431 8.39 -24.30 17.14
N GLY A 432 7.26 -24.59 17.77
CA GLY A 432 7.20 -25.13 19.15
C GLY A 432 7.23 -24.10 20.26
N ASP A 433 7.59 -22.85 19.98
CA ASP A 433 7.66 -21.76 20.95
C ASP A 433 6.32 -21.03 21.13
N SER A 434 6.32 -20.10 22.09
CA SER A 434 5.20 -19.21 22.34
C SER A 434 5.64 -17.78 22.65
N PHE A 435 4.75 -16.83 22.39
CA PHE A 435 4.96 -15.41 22.67
C PHE A 435 3.70 -14.83 23.31
N VAL A 436 3.84 -14.02 24.34
CA VAL A 436 2.70 -13.33 24.97
C VAL A 436 2.62 -11.91 24.44
N ALA A 437 1.60 -11.64 23.66
CA ALA A 437 1.27 -10.28 23.21
C ALA A 437 0.43 -9.57 24.28
N HIS A 438 0.89 -8.41 24.72
CA HIS A 438 0.20 -7.58 25.68
C HIS A 438 -0.55 -6.45 24.98
N LEU A 439 -1.84 -6.62 24.76
CA LEU A 439 -2.66 -5.73 23.97
C LEU A 439 -3.37 -4.69 24.83
N LEU A 440 -3.33 -3.45 24.36
CA LEU A 440 -4.24 -2.40 24.78
C LEU A 440 -5.37 -2.32 23.76
N VAL A 441 -6.60 -2.14 24.22
CA VAL A 441 -7.79 -2.06 23.36
C VAL A 441 -8.60 -0.81 23.71
N PRO A 442 -8.08 0.39 23.37
CA PRO A 442 -8.69 1.64 23.81
C PRO A 442 -10.00 1.99 23.08
N ARG A 443 -10.30 1.29 21.98
CA ARG A 443 -11.49 1.54 21.14
C ARG A 443 -12.30 0.28 20.95
N ALA A 444 -13.63 0.42 20.99
CA ALA A 444 -14.55 -0.61 20.49
C ALA A 444 -14.62 -0.52 18.96
N GLY A 445 -14.75 -1.66 18.28
CA GLY A 445 -14.86 -1.73 16.83
C GLY A 445 -14.42 -3.07 16.26
N THR A 446 -14.31 -3.10 14.94
CA THR A 446 -13.88 -4.27 14.16
C THR A 446 -12.46 -4.08 13.67
N PHE A 447 -11.60 -5.03 14.01
CA PHE A 447 -10.17 -5.08 13.73
C PHE A 447 -9.80 -6.42 13.11
N ILE A 448 -8.51 -6.64 12.83
CA ILE A 448 -8.02 -7.88 12.24
C ILE A 448 -6.80 -8.36 13.05
N TYR A 449 -6.63 -9.67 13.18
CA TYR A 449 -5.33 -10.25 13.48
C TYR A 449 -4.85 -11.06 12.28
N HIS A 450 -3.57 -10.98 11.95
CA HIS A 450 -2.99 -11.75 10.85
C HIS A 450 -1.48 -11.94 11.05
N THR A 451 -0.91 -12.88 10.32
CA THR A 451 0.54 -13.05 10.30
C THR A 451 1.24 -11.80 9.75
N HIS A 452 2.46 -11.52 10.23
CA HIS A 452 3.35 -10.49 9.70
C HIS A 452 4.77 -11.03 9.51
N LEU A 453 4.87 -12.31 9.25
CA LEU A 453 6.10 -13.00 8.86
C LEU A 453 5.70 -14.14 7.92
N ASN A 454 6.36 -14.27 6.78
CA ASN A 454 5.96 -15.22 5.75
C ASN A 454 4.53 -14.95 5.20
N ASP A 455 4.22 -13.68 5.06
CA ASP A 455 2.85 -13.16 4.91
C ASP A 455 2.07 -13.85 3.80
N LEU A 456 2.66 -13.98 2.61
CA LEU A 456 1.98 -14.59 1.47
C LEU A 456 1.51 -16.01 1.78
N MET A 457 2.40 -16.85 2.29
CA MET A 457 2.14 -18.28 2.50
C MET A 457 1.22 -18.51 3.70
N GLN A 458 1.45 -17.78 4.79
CA GLN A 458 0.66 -17.99 6.01
C GLN A 458 -0.71 -17.34 5.94
N MET A 459 -0.85 -16.15 5.31
CA MET A 459 -2.17 -15.54 5.11
C MET A 459 -3.04 -16.36 4.16
N ALA A 460 -2.49 -16.77 3.03
CA ALA A 460 -3.24 -17.61 2.10
C ALA A 460 -3.49 -19.03 2.65
N GLY A 461 -2.69 -19.47 3.63
CA GLY A 461 -2.96 -20.66 4.44
C GLY A 461 -4.10 -20.49 5.44
N GLY A 462 -4.56 -19.26 5.71
CA GLY A 462 -5.68 -18.96 6.61
C GLY A 462 -5.27 -18.34 7.95
N LEU A 463 -4.02 -17.91 8.14
CA LEU A 463 -3.56 -17.29 9.39
C LEU A 463 -3.97 -15.82 9.47
N TYR A 464 -5.25 -15.60 9.59
CA TYR A 464 -5.91 -14.32 9.84
C TYR A 464 -7.28 -14.56 10.47
N GLY A 465 -7.84 -13.54 11.10
CA GLY A 465 -9.22 -13.58 11.60
C GLY A 465 -9.71 -12.23 12.11
N PRO A 466 -11.02 -12.14 12.37
CA PRO A 466 -11.63 -10.97 12.97
C PRO A 466 -11.17 -10.77 14.41
N LEU A 467 -10.94 -9.50 14.79
CA LEU A 467 -10.81 -9.07 16.18
C LEU A 467 -11.91 -8.06 16.44
N VAL A 468 -12.82 -8.36 17.36
CA VAL A 468 -13.94 -7.48 17.71
C VAL A 468 -13.78 -7.02 19.15
N VAL A 469 -13.64 -5.72 19.32
CA VAL A 469 -13.61 -5.06 20.63
C VAL A 469 -14.99 -4.50 20.90
N LEU A 470 -15.61 -4.97 21.99
CA LEU A 470 -16.96 -4.58 22.42
C LEU A 470 -16.89 -3.46 23.46
N GLU A 471 -17.96 -2.70 23.59
CA GLU A 471 -18.12 -1.80 24.72
C GLU A 471 -18.26 -2.57 26.03
N PRO A 472 -17.83 -2.02 27.19
CA PRO A 472 -17.99 -2.69 28.48
C PRO A 472 -19.43 -3.11 28.76
N GLY A 473 -19.62 -4.41 29.00
CA GLY A 473 -20.93 -4.99 29.27
C GLY A 473 -21.81 -5.25 28.04
N GLU A 474 -21.33 -4.95 26.81
CA GLU A 474 -22.02 -5.31 25.56
C GLU A 474 -21.61 -6.73 25.15
N PRO A 475 -22.54 -7.69 24.99
CA PRO A 475 -22.21 -9.01 24.49
C PRO A 475 -22.05 -8.99 22.96
N PHE A 476 -21.20 -9.87 22.42
CA PHE A 476 -21.26 -10.18 21.00
C PHE A 476 -22.52 -11.00 20.72
N ASP A 477 -23.36 -10.48 19.85
CA ASP A 477 -24.63 -11.15 19.50
C ASP A 477 -24.63 -11.59 18.04
N PRO A 478 -24.37 -12.89 17.76
CA PRO A 478 -24.36 -13.42 16.40
C PRO A 478 -25.72 -13.30 15.66
N ALA A 479 -26.82 -13.06 16.37
CA ALA A 479 -28.12 -12.81 15.74
C ALA A 479 -28.23 -11.42 15.11
N HIS A 480 -27.40 -10.45 15.57
CA HIS A 480 -27.41 -9.07 15.11
C HIS A 480 -26.06 -8.57 14.57
N ASP A 481 -24.94 -9.29 14.86
CA ASP A 481 -23.58 -8.99 14.38
C ASP A 481 -23.12 -10.03 13.34
N HIS A 482 -23.05 -9.61 12.07
CA HIS A 482 -22.73 -10.49 10.94
C HIS A 482 -21.33 -10.20 10.40
N LEU A 483 -20.41 -11.14 10.56
CA LEU A 483 -19.05 -11.05 10.06
C LEU A 483 -18.99 -11.47 8.59
N VAL A 484 -18.36 -10.64 7.76
CA VAL A 484 -18.06 -10.90 6.34
C VAL A 484 -16.58 -10.67 6.13
N THR A 485 -15.79 -11.74 6.23
CA THR A 485 -14.34 -11.69 6.13
C THR A 485 -13.90 -12.21 4.78
N VAL A 486 -13.31 -11.33 3.97
CA VAL A 486 -12.76 -11.66 2.66
C VAL A 486 -11.26 -11.88 2.80
N GLY A 487 -10.80 -13.04 2.41
CA GLY A 487 -9.39 -13.42 2.42
C GLY A 487 -8.97 -14.11 1.13
N THR A 488 -7.78 -14.68 1.12
CA THR A 488 -7.23 -15.47 0.00
C THR A 488 -7.02 -16.91 0.45
N SER A 489 -7.22 -17.88 -0.44
CA SER A 489 -6.89 -19.28 -0.21
C SER A 489 -6.00 -19.80 -1.33
N PHE A 490 -5.02 -20.64 -0.98
CA PHE A 490 -4.20 -21.35 -1.98
C PHE A 490 -4.86 -22.62 -2.54
N ALA A 491 -6.01 -23.05 -2.04
CA ALA A 491 -6.71 -24.17 -2.67
C ALA A 491 -6.91 -23.93 -4.18
N THR A 492 -6.81 -22.68 -4.59
CA THR A 492 -6.83 -22.21 -5.98
C THR A 492 -5.99 -20.93 -6.12
N ALA A 493 -4.72 -20.99 -5.94
CA ALA A 493 -3.63 -19.99 -6.11
C ALA A 493 -3.95 -18.46 -6.21
N THR A 494 -5.19 -18.05 -6.42
CA THR A 494 -5.66 -16.66 -6.55
C THR A 494 -7.11 -16.45 -6.09
N GLU A 495 -7.81 -17.47 -5.57
CA GLU A 495 -9.22 -17.31 -5.26
C GLU A 495 -9.43 -16.56 -3.94
N LEU A 496 -10.26 -15.53 -4.07
CA LEU A 496 -10.85 -14.86 -2.93
C LEU A 496 -11.84 -15.81 -2.26
N VAL A 497 -11.76 -15.92 -0.96
CA VAL A 497 -12.70 -16.68 -0.14
C VAL A 497 -13.38 -15.76 0.86
N VAL A 498 -14.66 -16.05 1.13
CA VAL A 498 -15.41 -15.34 2.17
C VAL A 498 -15.70 -16.31 3.30
N ASN A 499 -15.39 -15.90 4.53
CA ASN A 499 -15.56 -16.70 5.74
C ASN A 499 -14.97 -18.13 5.63
N GLY A 500 -13.82 -18.26 4.94
CA GLY A 500 -13.12 -19.54 4.74
C GLY A 500 -13.63 -20.38 3.57
N GLY A 501 -14.50 -19.85 2.71
CA GLY A 501 -14.97 -20.52 1.50
C GLY A 501 -16.04 -21.60 1.74
N ALA A 502 -16.54 -21.74 2.96
CA ALA A 502 -17.63 -22.66 3.27
C ALA A 502 -18.95 -22.17 2.65
N THR A 503 -19.76 -23.11 2.16
CA THR A 503 -21.15 -22.80 1.79
C THR A 503 -21.92 -22.51 3.07
N GLU A 504 -22.28 -21.25 3.28
CA GLU A 504 -23.05 -20.85 4.45
C GLU A 504 -24.57 -21.03 4.22
N PRO A 505 -25.33 -21.46 5.23
CA PRO A 505 -26.78 -21.49 5.14
C PRO A 505 -27.33 -20.08 4.94
N PRO A 506 -28.58 -19.95 4.44
CA PRO A 506 -29.23 -18.64 4.37
C PRO A 506 -29.15 -17.91 5.72
N LEU A 507 -28.87 -16.61 5.69
CA LEU A 507 -28.87 -15.77 6.88
C LEU A 507 -30.31 -15.37 7.19
N VAL A 508 -30.79 -15.70 8.37
CA VAL A 508 -32.15 -15.35 8.82
C VAL A 508 -32.04 -14.23 9.84
N LEU A 509 -32.74 -13.11 9.58
CA LEU A 509 -32.68 -11.89 10.37
C LEU A 509 -34.07 -11.52 10.91
N ALA A 510 -34.12 -10.85 12.05
CA ALA A 510 -35.34 -10.23 12.55
C ALA A 510 -35.68 -8.99 11.69
N ALA A 511 -36.86 -9.01 11.06
CA ALA A 511 -37.33 -7.88 10.26
C ALA A 511 -37.64 -6.66 11.13
N GLY A 512 -37.24 -5.49 10.68
CA GLY A 512 -37.46 -4.23 11.40
C GLY A 512 -36.42 -3.93 12.48
N GLU A 513 -35.52 -4.87 12.79
CA GLU A 513 -34.45 -4.68 13.77
C GLU A 513 -33.14 -4.26 13.10
N PRO A 514 -32.31 -3.41 13.73
CA PRO A 514 -31.01 -3.03 13.22
C PRO A 514 -30.07 -4.25 13.19
N GLN A 515 -29.46 -4.50 12.05
CA GLN A 515 -28.48 -5.55 11.81
C GLN A 515 -27.13 -4.92 11.52
N ARG A 516 -26.06 -5.36 12.20
CA ARG A 516 -24.70 -4.89 11.99
C ARG A 516 -23.94 -5.85 11.07
N PHE A 517 -23.46 -5.34 9.97
CA PHE A 517 -22.56 -6.05 9.07
C PHE A 517 -21.13 -5.54 9.31
N ARG A 518 -20.27 -6.44 9.81
CA ARG A 518 -18.84 -6.19 10.02
C ARG A 518 -18.09 -6.72 8.82
N LEU A 519 -17.71 -5.82 7.93
CA LEU A 519 -17.06 -6.13 6.67
C LEU A 519 -15.55 -6.02 6.86
N ILE A 520 -14.83 -7.09 6.53
CA ILE A 520 -13.38 -7.20 6.69
C ILE A 520 -12.79 -7.65 5.36
N ASN A 521 -11.77 -6.95 4.88
CA ASN A 521 -10.99 -7.42 3.74
C ASN A 521 -9.52 -7.57 4.11
N ILE A 522 -9.03 -8.81 4.12
CA ILE A 522 -7.64 -9.18 4.41
C ILE A 522 -7.04 -10.00 3.26
N ASN A 523 -7.60 -9.91 2.06
CA ASN A 523 -7.01 -10.60 0.92
C ASN A 523 -5.65 -9.99 0.53
N LEU A 524 -4.88 -10.74 -0.23
CA LEU A 524 -3.52 -10.37 -0.66
C LEU A 524 -3.48 -9.55 -1.96
N ALA A 525 -4.64 -9.27 -2.54
CA ALA A 525 -4.76 -8.73 -3.90
C ALA A 525 -5.64 -7.48 -3.96
N ASP A 526 -6.40 -7.37 -5.03
CA ASP A 526 -7.22 -6.22 -5.39
C ASP A 526 -8.40 -5.98 -4.43
N PRO A 527 -8.88 -4.74 -4.34
CA PRO A 527 -10.07 -4.41 -3.57
C PRO A 527 -11.31 -5.15 -4.07
N VAL A 528 -12.19 -5.52 -3.15
CA VAL A 528 -13.49 -6.14 -3.44
C VAL A 528 -14.64 -5.15 -3.27
N ARG A 529 -15.82 -5.52 -3.74
CA ARG A 529 -17.06 -4.78 -3.51
C ARG A 529 -18.08 -5.67 -2.81
N VAL A 530 -18.54 -5.25 -1.66
CA VAL A 530 -19.64 -5.89 -0.93
C VAL A 530 -20.95 -5.16 -1.23
N ILE A 531 -22.03 -5.89 -1.52
CA ILE A 531 -23.35 -5.35 -1.84
C ILE A 531 -24.40 -6.16 -1.08
N LEU A 532 -25.31 -5.49 -0.39
CA LEU A 532 -26.55 -6.06 0.12
C LEU A 532 -27.72 -5.50 -0.67
N HIS A 533 -28.46 -6.35 -1.38
CA HIS A 533 -29.49 -5.89 -2.31
C HIS A 533 -30.76 -6.72 -2.27
N GLN A 534 -31.87 -6.13 -2.75
CA GLN A 534 -33.12 -6.81 -3.04
C GLN A 534 -33.41 -6.71 -4.54
N ALA A 535 -33.55 -7.84 -5.21
CA ALA A 535 -33.79 -7.90 -6.66
C ALA A 535 -32.84 -6.99 -7.50
N GLY A 536 -31.54 -6.98 -7.16
CA GLY A 536 -30.52 -6.20 -7.84
C GLY A 536 -30.39 -4.74 -7.40
N THR A 537 -31.31 -4.23 -6.59
CA THR A 537 -31.26 -2.85 -6.06
C THR A 537 -30.62 -2.86 -4.66
N PRO A 538 -29.47 -2.16 -4.44
CA PRO A 538 -28.89 -2.04 -3.11
C PRO A 538 -29.88 -1.45 -2.11
N VAL A 539 -30.00 -2.08 -0.93
CA VAL A 539 -30.83 -1.58 0.17
C VAL A 539 -30.14 -0.37 0.84
N PRO A 540 -30.85 0.45 1.63
CA PRO A 540 -30.19 1.46 2.44
C PRO A 540 -29.44 0.84 3.61
N TRP A 541 -28.24 1.38 3.91
CA TRP A 541 -27.51 1.16 5.15
C TRP A 541 -26.78 2.41 5.61
N ARG A 542 -26.27 2.39 6.84
CA ARG A 542 -25.45 3.46 7.39
C ARG A 542 -24.09 2.90 7.80
N VAL A 543 -23.01 3.43 7.24
CA VAL A 543 -21.65 3.12 7.71
C VAL A 543 -21.45 3.89 9.02
N VAL A 544 -21.12 3.15 10.09
CA VAL A 544 -21.00 3.70 11.46
C VAL A 544 -19.56 3.66 11.98
N ALA A 545 -18.71 2.80 11.42
CA ALA A 545 -17.29 2.77 11.74
C ALA A 545 -16.44 2.35 10.52
N THR A 546 -15.18 2.77 10.50
CA THR A 546 -14.16 2.34 9.53
C THR A 546 -12.86 2.08 10.30
N ASP A 547 -12.21 0.95 10.05
CA ASP A 547 -10.98 0.52 10.73
C ASP A 547 -11.10 0.59 12.28
N GLY A 548 -12.23 0.18 12.83
CA GLY A 548 -12.52 0.27 14.25
C GLY A 548 -12.75 1.69 14.78
N TYR A 549 -12.65 2.73 13.93
CA TYR A 549 -12.94 4.11 14.32
C TYR A 549 -14.43 4.43 14.12
N THR A 550 -15.14 4.70 15.22
CA THR A 550 -16.55 5.14 15.17
C THR A 550 -16.65 6.49 14.49
N LEU A 551 -17.47 6.57 13.44
CA LEU A 551 -17.62 7.80 12.67
C LEU A 551 -18.36 8.87 13.48
N PRO A 552 -17.91 10.13 13.44
CA PRO A 552 -18.68 11.25 13.94
C PRO A 552 -20.08 11.31 13.29
N SER A 553 -21.09 11.74 14.02
CA SER A 553 -22.48 11.79 13.52
C SER A 553 -22.64 12.53 12.19
N ALA A 554 -21.84 13.57 11.96
CA ALA A 554 -21.81 14.30 10.69
C ALA A 554 -21.31 13.48 9.48
N GLN A 555 -20.59 12.38 9.71
CA GLN A 555 -20.10 11.46 8.68
C GLN A 555 -21.01 10.24 8.51
N VAL A 556 -21.89 9.95 9.47
CA VAL A 556 -22.84 8.84 9.39
C VAL A 556 -24.00 9.25 8.51
N GLN A 557 -24.02 8.75 7.28
CA GLN A 557 -25.08 9.03 6.32
C GLN A 557 -25.69 7.71 5.83
N GLU A 558 -26.99 7.74 5.59
CA GLU A 558 -27.67 6.65 4.91
C GLU A 558 -27.35 6.70 3.42
N GLY A 559 -27.03 5.57 2.86
CA GLY A 559 -26.71 5.42 1.45
C GLY A 559 -26.96 3.99 0.96
N PRO A 560 -26.74 3.72 -0.34
CA PRO A 560 -26.91 2.38 -0.88
C PRO A 560 -25.94 1.41 -0.24
N ALA A 561 -26.41 0.19 0.10
CA ALA A 561 -25.60 -0.88 0.68
C ALA A 561 -24.63 -1.44 -0.37
N THR A 562 -23.64 -0.65 -0.72
CA THR A 562 -22.52 -1.01 -1.57
C THR A 562 -21.25 -0.39 -1.02
N ARG A 563 -20.24 -1.23 -0.80
CA ARG A 563 -18.96 -0.76 -0.26
C ARG A 563 -17.78 -1.40 -0.99
N ARG A 564 -16.86 -0.56 -1.47
CA ARG A 564 -15.53 -1.01 -1.91
C ARG A 564 -14.65 -1.14 -0.67
N LEU A 565 -14.02 -2.30 -0.50
CA LEU A 565 -13.09 -2.61 0.57
C LEU A 565 -11.73 -2.90 -0.03
N ALA A 566 -10.72 -2.15 0.34
CA ALA A 566 -9.34 -2.45 0.03
C ALA A 566 -8.77 -3.48 1.02
N ALA A 567 -7.67 -4.13 0.68
CA ALA A 567 -6.96 -5.02 1.60
C ALA A 567 -6.54 -4.26 2.88
N GLY A 568 -6.69 -4.87 4.04
CA GLY A 568 -6.41 -4.26 5.34
C GLY A 568 -7.45 -3.24 5.80
N THR A 569 -8.69 -3.25 5.28
CA THR A 569 -9.75 -2.34 5.75
C THR A 569 -10.88 -3.08 6.43
N THR A 570 -11.48 -2.44 7.44
CA THR A 570 -12.72 -2.89 8.06
C THR A 570 -13.80 -1.81 8.01
N VAL A 571 -15.06 -2.22 7.92
CA VAL A 571 -16.21 -1.31 7.89
C VAL A 571 -17.37 -1.93 8.67
N ASP A 572 -17.95 -1.18 9.61
CA ASP A 572 -19.19 -1.56 10.26
C ASP A 572 -20.35 -0.77 9.64
N ALA A 573 -21.35 -1.49 9.15
CA ALA A 573 -22.56 -0.90 8.56
C ALA A 573 -23.81 -1.42 9.26
N LEU A 574 -24.79 -0.56 9.48
CA LEU A 574 -26.09 -0.88 10.04
C LEU A 574 -27.16 -0.84 8.95
N ALA A 575 -27.91 -1.94 8.81
CA ALA A 575 -29.09 -2.01 7.95
C ALA A 575 -30.31 -2.46 8.75
N THR A 576 -31.48 -1.91 8.44
CA THR A 576 -32.77 -2.36 8.97
C THR A 576 -33.61 -2.83 7.80
N LEU A 577 -33.86 -4.14 7.73
CA LEU A 577 -34.52 -4.79 6.60
C LEU A 577 -36.00 -5.01 6.92
N ARG A 578 -36.85 -4.80 5.92
CA ARG A 578 -38.27 -5.22 5.99
C ARG A 578 -38.36 -6.72 5.76
N ALA A 579 -39.49 -7.34 6.13
CA ALA A 579 -39.72 -8.75 5.80
C ALA A 579 -39.57 -8.97 4.29
N GLY A 580 -38.77 -9.99 3.91
CA GLY A 580 -38.47 -10.28 2.52
C GLY A 580 -37.18 -11.06 2.31
N SER A 581 -36.86 -11.31 1.04
CA SER A 581 -35.62 -12.00 0.63
C SER A 581 -34.65 -11.03 -0.02
N TYR A 582 -33.37 -11.14 0.33
CA TYR A 582 -32.25 -10.32 -0.08
C TYR A 582 -31.06 -11.18 -0.44
N GLU A 583 -30.05 -10.57 -1.03
CA GLU A 583 -28.76 -11.22 -1.30
C GLU A 583 -27.60 -10.35 -0.82
N LEU A 584 -26.67 -10.97 -0.11
CA LEU A 584 -25.36 -10.42 0.21
C LEU A 584 -24.35 -10.96 -0.80
N VAL A 585 -23.70 -10.07 -1.53
CA VAL A 585 -22.81 -10.43 -2.65
C VAL A 585 -21.45 -9.79 -2.44
N VAL A 586 -20.37 -10.53 -2.72
CA VAL A 586 -19.01 -10.01 -2.82
C VAL A 586 -18.52 -10.16 -4.24
N LEU A 587 -18.05 -9.07 -4.84
CA LEU A 587 -17.54 -8.99 -6.19
C LEU A 587 -16.05 -8.71 -6.18
N ALA A 588 -15.26 -9.50 -6.93
CA ALA A 588 -13.86 -9.20 -7.25
C ALA A 588 -13.76 -8.13 -8.34
N SER A 589 -14.67 -8.14 -9.32
CA SER A 589 -14.82 -7.15 -10.37
C SER A 589 -16.30 -6.90 -10.67
N PRO A 590 -16.68 -5.92 -11.49
CA PRO A 590 -18.10 -5.70 -11.84
C PRO A 590 -18.81 -6.91 -12.42
N THR A 591 -18.07 -7.86 -12.98
CA THR A 591 -18.61 -9.06 -13.65
C THR A 591 -18.25 -10.37 -12.95
N ASP A 592 -17.44 -10.31 -11.87
CA ASP A 592 -16.94 -11.48 -11.18
C ASP A 592 -17.47 -11.53 -9.74
N THR A 593 -18.39 -12.46 -9.49
CA THR A 593 -19.00 -12.70 -8.18
C THR A 593 -18.28 -13.84 -7.47
N VAL A 594 -17.58 -13.54 -6.39
CA VAL A 594 -16.83 -14.52 -5.59
C VAL A 594 -17.67 -15.13 -4.44
N TYR A 595 -18.74 -14.44 -4.05
CA TYR A 595 -19.61 -14.93 -2.97
C TYR A 595 -21.04 -14.43 -3.12
N ARG A 596 -21.98 -15.29 -2.77
CA ARG A 596 -23.42 -14.98 -2.74
C ARG A 596 -24.07 -15.73 -1.58
N ARG A 597 -24.80 -15.01 -0.74
CA ARG A 597 -25.58 -15.57 0.36
C ARG A 597 -27.00 -15.02 0.35
N THR A 598 -27.98 -15.91 0.42
CA THR A 598 -29.37 -15.52 0.63
C THR A 598 -29.54 -14.96 2.04
N VAL A 599 -30.25 -13.85 2.17
CA VAL A 599 -30.63 -13.21 3.44
C VAL A 599 -32.14 -13.11 3.51
N THR A 600 -32.74 -13.68 4.53
CA THR A 600 -34.20 -13.65 4.75
C THR A 600 -34.48 -12.83 6.00
N ALA A 601 -35.21 -11.74 5.87
CA ALA A 601 -35.73 -10.97 7.00
C ALA A 601 -37.19 -11.40 7.27
N GLN A 602 -37.52 -11.85 8.48
CA GLN A 602 -38.84 -12.37 8.88
C GLN A 602 -39.22 -12.00 10.30
#